data_b4cba24290306a1d8817303a66e40492
#
_entry.id   b4cba24290306a1d8817303a66e40492
#
_cell.length_a   1.000
_cell.length_b   1.000
_cell.length_c   1.000
_cell.angle_alpha   90.00
_cell.angle_beta   90.00
_cell.angle_gamma   90.00
#
_symmetry.space_group_name_H-M   'P 1'
#
loop_
_entity.id
_entity.type
_entity.pdbx_description
1 polymer ?
#
loop_
_entity_poly.entity_id
_entity_poly.type
_entity_poly.pdbx_seq_one_letter_code
_entity_poly.pdbx_strand_id
1 'polypeptide(L)'
;AVLIVRWQQEKYEKLSKEREYEIHKTYDGVYTQLLDSMRKKQHDFHNHITAIYSHHLMAKDYDTLVALQKKYCDEIMEENRYARLLSSNSPIVIAFLYSKFIEAESKGCRITYDIKVDELQCKIPDYKLIEVLGILLDNAIEAVQDYDLKNIWVEMREMTDIIHVAVKNNSRY
;
A
#
# COMPACT_ATOMS: atom_id res chain seq x y z
N ALA A 1 33.79 -20.85 32.65
CA ALA A 1 32.35 -20.67 32.70
C ALA A 1 31.95 -19.17 32.53
N VAL A 2 32.53 -18.25 33.32
CA VAL A 2 32.20 -16.80 33.32
C VAL A 2 32.45 -16.15 31.96
N LEU A 3 33.54 -16.46 31.26
CA LEU A 3 33.89 -15.90 29.94
C LEU A 3 32.87 -16.30 28.84
N ILE A 4 32.34 -17.50 28.88
CA ILE A 4 31.35 -18.00 27.91
C ILE A 4 30.01 -17.27 28.10
N VAL A 5 29.60 -17.07 29.34
CA VAL A 5 28.36 -16.34 29.66
C VAL A 5 28.46 -14.85 29.18
N ARG A 6 29.60 -14.22 29.43
CA ARG A 6 29.84 -12.84 29.00
C ARG A 6 29.87 -12.71 27.49
N TRP A 7 30.54 -13.63 26.79
CA TRP A 7 30.53 -13.68 25.31
C TRP A 7 29.12 -13.89 24.73
N GLN A 8 28.31 -14.78 25.36
CA GLN A 8 26.92 -14.96 24.95
C GLN A 8 26.09 -13.72 25.18
N GLN A 9 26.23 -13.01 26.30
CA GLN A 9 25.52 -11.76 26.57
C GLN A 9 25.88 -10.69 25.53
N GLU A 10 27.17 -10.47 25.27
CA GLU A 10 27.61 -9.49 24.26
C GLU A 10 27.08 -9.83 22.85
N LYS A 11 27.03 -11.12 22.51
CA LYS A 11 26.45 -11.57 21.24
C LYS A 11 24.94 -11.31 21.18
N TYR A 12 24.21 -11.57 22.24
CA TYR A 12 22.77 -11.28 22.34
C TYR A 12 22.47 -9.79 22.26
N GLU A 13 23.22 -8.96 22.95
CA GLU A 13 23.08 -7.50 22.91
C GLU A 13 23.36 -6.96 21.50
N LYS A 14 24.38 -7.47 20.83
CA LYS A 14 24.69 -7.08 19.45
C LYS A 14 23.57 -7.46 18.49
N LEU A 15 23.06 -8.69 18.59
CA LEU A 15 21.96 -9.18 17.77
C LEU A 15 20.66 -8.38 18.01
N SER A 16 20.41 -8.01 19.27
CA SER A 16 19.25 -7.18 19.63
C SER A 16 19.34 -5.79 19.03
N LYS A 17 20.51 -5.15 19.10
CA LYS A 17 20.75 -3.83 18.50
C LYS A 17 20.66 -3.85 16.97
N GLU A 18 21.20 -4.88 16.33
CA GLU A 18 21.09 -5.07 14.89
C GLU A 18 19.62 -5.24 14.46
N ARG A 19 18.85 -6.03 15.21
CA ARG A 19 17.41 -6.19 14.95
C ARG A 19 16.62 -4.91 15.15
N GLU A 20 16.90 -4.16 16.21
CA GLU A 20 16.29 -2.86 16.49
C GLU A 20 16.60 -1.86 15.36
N TYR A 21 17.84 -1.82 14.90
CA TYR A 21 18.26 -1.00 13.76
C TYR A 21 17.52 -1.37 12.46
N GLU A 22 17.38 -2.65 12.13
CA GLU A 22 16.64 -3.10 10.95
C GLU A 22 15.15 -2.75 11.04
N ILE A 23 14.57 -2.87 12.23
CA ILE A 23 13.19 -2.43 12.48
C ILE A 23 13.05 -0.94 12.21
N HIS A 24 13.90 -0.10 12.81
CA HIS A 24 13.88 1.35 12.59
C HIS A 24 14.04 1.71 11.10
N LYS A 25 14.97 1.09 10.42
CA LYS A 25 15.18 1.30 8.99
C LYS A 25 13.96 0.95 8.14
N THR A 26 13.25 -0.12 8.50
CA THR A 26 12.00 -0.50 7.82
C THR A 26 10.91 0.54 8.06
N TYR A 27 10.74 1.01 9.30
CA TYR A 27 9.77 2.06 9.61
C TYR A 27 10.10 3.38 8.92
N ASP A 28 11.37 3.79 8.91
CA ASP A 28 11.80 5.03 8.23
C ASP A 28 11.49 4.97 6.73
N GLY A 29 11.72 3.81 6.09
CA GLY A 29 11.37 3.60 4.69
C GLY A 29 9.87 3.75 4.43
N VAL A 30 9.04 3.06 5.22
CA VAL A 30 7.57 3.14 5.09
C VAL A 30 7.07 4.54 5.41
N TYR A 31 7.62 5.20 6.42
CA TYR A 31 7.24 6.56 6.80
C TYR A 31 7.57 7.57 5.71
N THR A 32 8.74 7.45 5.09
CA THR A 32 9.15 8.31 3.97
C THR A 32 8.22 8.13 2.77
N GLN A 33 7.91 6.88 2.41
CA GLN A 33 6.97 6.58 1.33
C GLN A 33 5.57 7.12 1.62
N LEU A 34 5.11 7.03 2.87
CA LEU A 34 3.83 7.59 3.29
C LEU A 34 3.81 9.11 3.12
N LEU A 35 4.85 9.81 3.60
CA LEU A 35 4.95 11.26 3.46
C LEU A 35 4.96 11.70 1.99
N ASP A 36 5.69 11.00 1.13
CA ASP A 36 5.74 11.31 -0.29
C ASP A 36 4.39 11.04 -0.99
N SER A 37 3.71 9.97 -0.61
CA SER A 37 2.37 9.69 -1.12
C SER A 37 1.34 10.74 -0.65
N MET A 38 1.45 11.21 0.60
CA MET A 38 0.61 12.31 1.11
C MET A 38 0.86 13.62 0.39
N ARG A 39 2.13 14.00 0.16
CA ARG A 39 2.47 15.20 -0.62
C ARG A 39 1.92 15.13 -2.04
N LYS A 40 2.07 13.98 -2.69
CA LYS A 40 1.50 13.74 -4.02
C LYS A 40 -0.02 13.88 -3.99
N LYS A 41 -0.71 13.26 -3.03
CA LYS A 41 -2.16 13.38 -2.86
C LYS A 41 -2.62 14.82 -2.64
N GLN A 42 -1.89 15.59 -1.85
CA GLN A 42 -2.19 17.01 -1.62
C GLN A 42 -2.04 17.82 -2.92
N HIS A 43 -1.00 17.55 -3.70
CA HIS A 43 -0.79 18.18 -5.00
C HIS A 43 -1.92 17.82 -5.98
N ASP A 44 -2.28 16.54 -6.07
CA ASP A 44 -3.35 16.05 -6.94
C ASP A 44 -4.71 16.64 -6.53
N PHE A 45 -5.00 16.73 -5.23
CA PHE A 45 -6.19 17.41 -4.73
C PHE A 45 -6.25 18.87 -5.17
N HIS A 46 -5.14 19.61 -5.08
CA HIS A 46 -5.06 20.99 -5.55
C HIS A 46 -5.34 21.08 -7.06
N ASN A 47 -4.78 20.16 -7.85
CA ASN A 47 -5.02 20.08 -9.29
C ASN A 47 -6.50 19.80 -9.59
N HIS A 48 -7.14 18.90 -8.83
CA HIS A 48 -8.58 18.61 -8.98
C HIS A 48 -9.44 19.84 -8.72
N ILE A 49 -9.17 20.60 -7.65
CA ILE A 49 -9.89 21.85 -7.36
C ILE A 49 -9.69 22.86 -8.49
N THR A 50 -8.45 22.99 -8.97
CA THR A 50 -8.14 23.91 -10.08
C THR A 50 -8.84 23.50 -11.38
N ALA A 51 -8.92 22.21 -11.68
CA ALA A 51 -9.65 21.70 -12.86
C ALA A 51 -11.14 21.98 -12.75
N ILE A 52 -11.77 21.70 -11.61
CA ILE A 52 -13.20 22.00 -11.37
C ILE A 52 -13.48 23.51 -11.55
N TYR A 53 -12.59 24.35 -11.01
CA TYR A 53 -12.72 25.82 -11.18
C TYR A 53 -12.56 26.24 -12.64
N SER A 54 -11.62 25.62 -13.37
CA SER A 54 -11.41 25.87 -14.80
C SER A 54 -12.62 25.49 -15.64
N HIS A 55 -13.33 24.41 -15.32
CA HIS A 55 -14.58 24.03 -15.99
C HIS A 55 -15.63 25.11 -15.86
N HIS A 56 -15.73 25.79 -14.70
CA HIS A 56 -16.63 26.91 -14.50
C HIS A 56 -16.31 28.10 -15.41
N LEU A 57 -15.02 28.35 -15.67
CA LEU A 57 -14.59 29.44 -16.54
C LEU A 57 -14.75 29.11 -18.05
N MET A 58 -14.70 27.84 -18.41
CA MET A 58 -14.74 27.39 -19.81
C MET A 58 -16.16 27.08 -20.31
N ALA A 59 -17.07 26.72 -19.42
CA ALA A 59 -18.44 26.37 -19.79
C ALA A 59 -19.22 27.58 -20.25
N LYS A 60 -19.87 27.45 -21.41
CA LYS A 60 -20.71 28.53 -21.99
C LYS A 60 -22.15 28.55 -21.45
N ASP A 61 -22.60 27.43 -20.96
CA ASP A 61 -23.93 27.20 -20.42
C ASP A 61 -23.90 26.15 -19.30
N TYR A 62 -25.00 26.03 -18.58
CA TYR A 62 -25.14 25.14 -17.44
C TYR A 62 -25.02 23.66 -17.84
N ASP A 63 -25.58 23.25 -18.98
CA ASP A 63 -25.57 21.87 -19.42
C ASP A 63 -24.14 21.40 -19.78
N THR A 64 -23.38 22.26 -20.44
CA THR A 64 -21.95 22.03 -20.73
C THR A 64 -21.13 21.91 -19.43
N LEU A 65 -21.40 22.77 -18.44
CA LEU A 65 -20.72 22.71 -17.14
C LEU A 65 -21.00 21.40 -16.44
N VAL A 66 -22.24 20.95 -16.38
CA VAL A 66 -22.64 19.68 -15.76
C VAL A 66 -21.99 18.50 -16.46
N ALA A 67 -21.96 18.51 -17.80
CA ALA A 67 -21.34 17.43 -18.58
C ALA A 67 -19.83 17.33 -18.31
N LEU A 68 -19.11 18.47 -18.28
CA LEU A 68 -17.68 18.52 -17.98
C LEU A 68 -17.38 18.06 -16.56
N GLN A 69 -18.14 18.54 -15.58
CA GLN A 69 -17.94 18.16 -14.19
C GLN A 69 -18.25 16.67 -13.95
N LYS A 70 -19.34 16.16 -14.55
CA LYS A 70 -19.71 14.75 -14.43
C LYS A 70 -18.59 13.85 -14.99
N LYS A 71 -18.13 14.12 -16.21
CA LYS A 71 -17.04 13.38 -16.84
C LYS A 71 -15.79 13.36 -15.95
N TYR A 72 -15.41 14.53 -15.45
CA TYR A 72 -14.23 14.66 -14.60
C TYR A 72 -14.37 13.94 -13.26
N CYS A 73 -15.55 14.01 -12.63
CA CYS A 73 -15.82 13.25 -11.40
C CYS A 73 -15.75 11.73 -11.62
N ASP A 74 -16.29 11.25 -12.73
CA ASP A 74 -16.24 9.82 -13.09
C ASP A 74 -14.77 9.37 -13.26
N GLU A 75 -13.92 10.17 -13.92
CA GLU A 75 -12.48 9.91 -14.06
C GLU A 75 -11.78 9.85 -12.71
N ILE A 76 -12.01 10.81 -11.79
CA ILE A 76 -11.43 10.81 -10.44
C ILE A 76 -11.89 9.60 -9.62
N MET A 77 -13.16 9.20 -9.73
CA MET A 77 -13.69 8.05 -9.02
C MET A 77 -13.02 6.74 -9.47
N GLU A 78 -12.70 6.62 -10.75
CA GLU A 78 -11.96 5.48 -11.29
C GLU A 78 -10.50 5.46 -10.79
N GLU A 79 -9.82 6.61 -10.75
CA GLU A 79 -8.48 6.74 -10.18
C GLU A 79 -8.42 6.45 -8.68
N ASN A 80 -9.51 6.68 -7.95
CA ASN A 80 -9.54 6.57 -6.48
C ASN A 80 -10.00 5.19 -5.97
N ARG A 81 -9.84 4.14 -6.78
CA ARG A 81 -10.30 2.77 -6.45
C ARG A 81 -9.69 2.18 -5.17
N TYR A 82 -8.57 2.72 -4.71
CA TYR A 82 -7.94 2.32 -3.44
C TYR A 82 -8.42 3.12 -2.21
N ALA A 83 -9.36 4.04 -2.36
CA ALA A 83 -9.87 4.83 -1.24
C ALA A 83 -10.46 3.97 -0.10
N ARG A 84 -11.01 2.80 -0.44
CA ARG A 84 -11.53 1.85 0.55
C ARG A 84 -10.44 1.24 1.44
N LEU A 85 -9.20 1.16 0.97
CA LEU A 85 -8.08 0.72 1.81
C LEU A 85 -7.85 1.66 2.98
N LEU A 86 -8.05 2.97 2.78
CA LEU A 86 -7.75 4.00 3.77
C LEU A 86 -8.73 4.02 4.96
N SER A 87 -9.79 3.21 4.93
CA SER A 87 -10.77 3.09 6.02
C SER A 87 -10.41 2.05 7.09
N SER A 88 -9.31 1.33 6.95
CA SER A 88 -8.85 0.32 7.92
C SER A 88 -8.04 0.93 9.07
N ASN A 89 -8.09 0.29 10.24
CA ASN A 89 -7.52 0.78 11.50
C ASN A 89 -6.00 0.52 11.67
N SER A 90 -5.29 -0.06 10.68
CA SER A 90 -3.83 -0.16 10.70
C SER A 90 -3.20 0.74 9.64
N PRO A 91 -2.94 2.03 9.95
CA PRO A 91 -2.50 3.02 8.98
C PRO A 91 -1.18 2.65 8.29
N ILE A 92 -0.26 2.01 9.01
CA ILE A 92 1.08 1.67 8.49
C ILE A 92 0.98 0.54 7.47
N VAL A 93 0.23 -0.52 7.76
CA VAL A 93 0.04 -1.66 6.85
C VAL A 93 -0.72 -1.21 5.59
N ILE A 94 -1.73 -0.38 5.76
CA ILE A 94 -2.51 0.15 4.64
C ILE A 94 -1.67 1.09 3.76
N ALA A 95 -0.87 1.96 4.36
CA ALA A 95 0.04 2.83 3.62
C ALA A 95 1.05 2.02 2.79
N PHE A 96 1.57 0.94 3.37
CA PHE A 96 2.45 0.01 2.67
C PHE A 96 1.75 -0.66 1.50
N LEU A 97 0.56 -1.24 1.70
CA LEU A 97 -0.23 -1.87 0.64
C LEU A 97 -0.55 -0.89 -0.48
N TYR A 98 -0.99 0.31 -0.13
CA TYR A 98 -1.25 1.37 -1.09
C TYR A 98 -0.02 1.68 -1.95
N SER A 99 1.14 1.87 -1.31
CA SER A 99 2.41 2.12 -2.00
C SER A 99 2.77 0.99 -2.98
N LYS A 100 2.63 -0.27 -2.54
CA LYS A 100 2.89 -1.45 -3.38
C LYS A 100 1.90 -1.60 -4.53
N PHE A 101 0.65 -1.25 -4.34
CA PHE A 101 -0.35 -1.28 -5.40
C PHE A 101 -0.06 -0.24 -6.48
N ILE A 102 0.31 0.98 -6.09
CA ILE A 102 0.74 2.02 -7.04
C ILE A 102 2.02 1.61 -7.78
N GLU A 103 3.00 1.01 -7.08
CA GLU A 103 4.20 0.47 -7.71
C GLU A 103 3.85 -0.58 -8.77
N ALA A 104 2.99 -1.55 -8.43
CA ALA A 104 2.56 -2.59 -9.35
C ALA A 104 1.82 -2.02 -10.57
N GLU A 105 0.94 -1.04 -10.38
CA GLU A 105 0.25 -0.36 -11.48
C GLU A 105 1.21 0.39 -12.39
N SER A 106 2.24 1.03 -11.85
CA SER A 106 3.28 1.68 -12.64
C SER A 106 4.05 0.70 -13.55
N LYS A 107 4.07 -0.58 -13.18
CA LYS A 107 4.62 -1.70 -13.95
C LYS A 107 3.59 -2.38 -14.87
N GLY A 108 2.39 -1.79 -15.00
CA GLY A 108 1.31 -2.28 -15.85
C GLY A 108 0.50 -3.44 -15.26
N CYS A 109 0.62 -3.72 -13.96
CA CYS A 109 -0.16 -4.74 -13.29
C CYS A 109 -1.57 -4.21 -12.96
N ARG A 110 -2.58 -5.08 -13.12
CA ARG A 110 -3.95 -4.83 -12.64
C ARG A 110 -4.12 -5.50 -11.29
N ILE A 111 -4.40 -4.73 -10.25
CA ILE A 111 -4.62 -5.26 -8.90
C ILE A 111 -6.11 -5.29 -8.59
N THR A 112 -6.55 -6.43 -8.07
CA THR A 112 -7.86 -6.61 -7.43
C THR A 112 -7.63 -7.03 -6.00
N TYR A 113 -8.36 -6.46 -5.04
CA TYR A 113 -8.17 -6.76 -3.64
C TYR A 113 -9.49 -6.96 -2.89
N ASP A 114 -9.48 -7.82 -1.87
CA ASP A 114 -10.52 -7.99 -0.85
C ASP A 114 -9.86 -8.01 0.53
N ILE A 115 -9.83 -6.84 1.17
CA ILE A 115 -9.18 -6.63 2.47
C ILE A 115 -10.27 -6.32 3.48
N LYS A 116 -10.50 -7.29 4.37
CA LYS A 116 -11.48 -7.24 5.47
C LYS A 116 -10.75 -7.37 6.79
N VAL A 117 -10.14 -6.26 7.19
CA VAL A 117 -9.39 -6.13 8.44
C VAL A 117 -9.85 -4.84 9.09
N ASP A 118 -10.86 -4.94 9.95
CA ASP A 118 -11.45 -3.78 10.62
C ASP A 118 -10.57 -3.29 11.77
N GLU A 119 -10.01 -4.20 12.55
CA GLU A 119 -9.01 -3.93 13.59
C GLU A 119 -7.98 -5.04 13.55
N LEU A 120 -6.69 -4.71 13.36
CA LEU A 120 -5.62 -5.68 13.53
C LEU A 120 -5.49 -6.01 15.02
N GLN A 121 -6.32 -6.91 15.52
CA GLN A 121 -6.26 -7.44 16.89
C GLN A 121 -5.19 -8.52 17.02
N CYS A 122 -4.62 -8.93 15.90
CA CYS A 122 -3.58 -9.94 15.83
C CYS A 122 -2.31 -9.46 16.56
N LYS A 123 -1.72 -10.35 17.36
CA LYS A 123 -0.47 -10.10 18.10
C LYS A 123 0.79 -10.04 17.23
N ILE A 124 0.64 -10.04 15.91
CA ILE A 124 1.77 -9.90 14.98
C ILE A 124 2.14 -8.42 14.88
N PRO A 125 3.38 -8.03 15.16
CA PRO A 125 3.82 -6.66 14.96
C PRO A 125 3.70 -6.23 13.48
N ASP A 126 3.27 -5.00 13.23
CA ASP A 126 3.04 -4.46 11.88
C ASP A 126 4.23 -4.64 10.95
N TYR A 127 5.46 -4.46 11.44
CA TYR A 127 6.67 -4.62 10.63
C TYR A 127 6.85 -6.03 10.08
N LYS A 128 6.45 -7.07 10.84
CA LYS A 128 6.51 -8.47 10.36
C LYS A 128 5.45 -8.74 9.30
N LEU A 129 4.26 -8.16 9.48
CA LEU A 129 3.20 -8.27 8.48
C LEU A 129 3.60 -7.56 7.19
N ILE A 130 4.22 -6.38 7.29
CA ILE A 130 4.76 -5.62 6.16
C ILE A 130 5.85 -6.41 5.44
N GLU A 131 6.76 -7.05 6.16
CA GLU A 131 7.82 -7.90 5.59
C GLU A 131 7.21 -9.04 4.77
N VAL A 132 6.24 -9.76 5.33
CA VAL A 132 5.56 -10.88 4.64
C VAL A 132 4.79 -10.38 3.42
N LEU A 133 4.01 -9.31 3.56
CA LEU A 133 3.26 -8.69 2.46
C LEU A 133 4.20 -8.22 1.34
N GLY A 134 5.34 -7.62 1.70
CA GLY A 134 6.36 -7.20 0.76
C GLY A 134 6.86 -8.35 -0.09
N ILE A 135 7.31 -9.43 0.55
CA ILE A 135 7.81 -10.62 -0.14
C ILE A 135 6.75 -11.22 -1.08
N LEU A 136 5.49 -11.33 -0.62
CA LEU A 136 4.42 -11.91 -1.42
C LEU A 136 4.06 -11.05 -2.63
N LEU A 137 3.98 -9.73 -2.44
CA LEU A 137 3.64 -8.79 -3.51
C LEU A 137 4.78 -8.65 -4.52
N ASP A 138 6.03 -8.57 -4.07
CA ASP A 138 7.20 -8.49 -4.95
C ASP A 138 7.29 -9.74 -5.82
N ASN A 139 7.15 -10.93 -5.23
CA ASN A 139 7.12 -12.18 -5.98
C ASN A 139 5.98 -12.21 -7.01
N ALA A 140 4.77 -11.73 -6.64
CA ALA A 140 3.64 -11.70 -7.56
C ALA A 140 3.85 -10.71 -8.71
N ILE A 141 4.43 -9.53 -8.42
CA ILE A 141 4.75 -8.51 -9.41
C ILE A 141 5.81 -9.04 -10.39
N GLU A 142 6.88 -9.64 -9.89
CA GLU A 142 7.94 -10.23 -10.71
C GLU A 142 7.41 -11.35 -11.59
N ALA A 143 6.59 -12.25 -11.04
CA ALA A 143 6.04 -13.41 -11.73
C ALA A 143 5.15 -13.07 -12.93
N VAL A 144 4.56 -11.86 -12.98
CA VAL A 144 3.67 -11.45 -14.08
C VAL A 144 4.33 -10.53 -15.10
N GLN A 145 5.61 -10.15 -14.93
CA GLN A 145 6.25 -9.17 -15.80
C GLN A 145 6.29 -9.57 -17.28
N ASP A 146 6.48 -10.85 -17.55
CA ASP A 146 6.62 -11.39 -18.90
C ASP A 146 5.28 -11.79 -19.54
N TYR A 147 4.14 -11.48 -18.89
CA TYR A 147 2.82 -11.84 -19.40
C TYR A 147 2.08 -10.62 -19.96
N ASP A 148 1.26 -10.85 -21.00
CA ASP A 148 0.40 -9.82 -21.60
C ASP A 148 -0.66 -9.31 -20.60
N LEU A 149 -1.23 -10.22 -19.81
CA LEU A 149 -2.18 -9.91 -18.76
C LEU A 149 -1.51 -10.03 -17.39
N LYS A 150 -1.22 -8.91 -16.77
CA LYS A 150 -0.54 -8.82 -15.47
C LYS A 150 -1.56 -8.63 -14.34
N ASN A 151 -2.31 -9.70 -14.02
CA ASN A 151 -3.33 -9.63 -12.97
C ASN A 151 -2.79 -10.18 -11.65
N ILE A 152 -3.04 -9.44 -10.57
CA ILE A 152 -2.69 -9.79 -9.19
C ILE A 152 -3.94 -9.64 -8.33
N TRP A 153 -4.23 -10.65 -7.50
CA TRP A 153 -5.34 -10.64 -6.53
C TRP A 153 -4.76 -10.72 -5.13
N VAL A 154 -5.18 -9.79 -4.28
CA VAL A 154 -4.75 -9.70 -2.88
C VAL A 154 -5.96 -9.89 -1.99
N GLU A 155 -5.89 -10.88 -1.13
CA GLU A 155 -6.92 -11.14 -0.13
C GLU A 155 -6.30 -11.09 1.25
N MET A 156 -6.92 -10.34 2.17
CA MET A 156 -6.50 -10.30 3.56
C MET A 156 -7.74 -10.33 4.45
N ARG A 157 -7.80 -11.31 5.34
CA ARG A 157 -8.90 -11.50 6.29
C ARG A 157 -8.34 -11.79 7.67
N GLU A 158 -8.95 -11.19 8.66
CA GLU A 158 -8.71 -11.52 10.06
C GLU A 158 -9.76 -12.52 10.54
N MET A 159 -9.31 -13.61 11.15
CA MET A 159 -10.14 -14.64 11.76
C MET A 159 -9.65 -14.88 13.18
N THR A 160 -10.37 -14.34 14.18
CA THR A 160 -10.04 -14.45 15.60
C THR A 160 -8.63 -13.94 15.91
N ASP A 161 -7.62 -14.84 15.98
CA ASP A 161 -6.22 -14.50 16.29
C ASP A 161 -5.26 -14.74 15.09
N ILE A 162 -5.81 -14.97 13.89
CA ILE A 162 -5.04 -15.32 12.69
C ILE A 162 -5.34 -14.33 11.59
N ILE A 163 -4.28 -13.81 10.96
CA ILE A 163 -4.42 -13.08 9.70
C ILE A 163 -4.15 -14.06 8.55
N HIS A 164 -5.16 -14.25 7.72
CA HIS A 164 -5.02 -14.96 6.46
C HIS A 164 -4.67 -13.96 5.36
N VAL A 165 -3.52 -14.16 4.71
CA VAL A 165 -3.08 -13.39 3.57
C VAL A 165 -2.92 -14.32 2.38
N ALA A 166 -3.53 -13.97 1.24
CA ALA A 166 -3.35 -14.66 -0.01
C ALA A 166 -3.05 -13.67 -1.14
N VAL A 167 -1.96 -13.89 -1.83
CA VAL A 167 -1.61 -13.18 -3.05
C VAL A 167 -1.60 -14.18 -4.19
N LYS A 168 -2.42 -13.93 -5.21
CA LYS A 168 -2.56 -14.78 -6.40
C LYS A 168 -2.19 -13.97 -7.63
N ASN A 169 -1.61 -14.61 -8.60
CA ASN A 169 -1.25 -14.01 -9.88
C ASN A 169 -1.50 -14.99 -11.03
N ASN A 170 -1.56 -14.49 -12.26
CA ASN A 170 -1.84 -15.30 -13.45
C ASN A 170 -0.58 -15.79 -14.16
N SER A 171 0.51 -16.06 -13.45
CA SER A 171 1.67 -16.75 -14.02
C SER A 171 1.31 -18.21 -14.38
N ARG A 172 1.88 -18.71 -15.45
CA ARG A 172 1.86 -20.17 -15.73
C ARG A 172 2.99 -20.81 -14.92
N TYR A 173 2.66 -21.88 -14.21
CA TYR A 173 3.66 -22.80 -13.67
C TYR A 173 4.32 -23.57 -14.79
#